data_5297dff5152b5cc054105d972a122e40
#
_entry.id   5297dff5152b5cc054105d972a122e40
#
_cell.length_a   1.000
_cell.length_b   1.000
_cell.length_c   1.000
_cell.angle_alpha   90.00
_cell.angle_beta   90.00
_cell.angle_gamma   90.00
#
_symmetry.space_group_name_H-M   'P 1'
#
loop_
_entity.id
_entity.type
_entity.pdbx_description
1 polymer ?
#
loop_
_entity_poly.entity_id
_entity_poly.type
_entity_poly.pdbx_seq_one_letter_code
_entity_poly.pdbx_strand_id
1 'polypeptide(L)'
;MAFVMPITGDIVHLQFAHKMPLVADQIADYCDSRNYAVNYPATPKDYTDYSNTKEVFDKLLEYMLDLEKQTGNVMELALAERDKMTYKFLNDFLMGLNEYTKMMLSFVDYIETNGYTPKDNRMMDYSIKKFLKKWGENSDAKGFFNRHW
;
A
#
# COMPACT_ATOMS: atom_id res chain seq x y z
N MET A 1 15.09 -10.54 -12.85
CA MET A 1 15.21 -11.70 -11.93
C MET A 1 13.82 -12.31 -11.78
N ALA A 2 13.62 -13.54 -12.24
CA ALA A 2 12.36 -14.20 -12.02
C ALA A 2 12.25 -14.52 -10.52
N PHE A 3 11.41 -13.78 -9.81
CA PHE A 3 11.12 -14.09 -8.42
C PHE A 3 10.54 -15.49 -8.33
N VAL A 4 11.19 -16.36 -7.59
CA VAL A 4 10.72 -17.73 -7.33
C VAL A 4 9.60 -17.68 -6.27
N MET A 5 8.70 -16.71 -6.39
CA MET A 5 7.54 -16.48 -5.51
C MET A 5 6.31 -16.11 -6.35
N PRO A 6 5.82 -17.02 -7.20
CA PRO A 6 4.73 -16.70 -8.13
C PRO A 6 3.43 -16.33 -7.39
N ILE A 7 3.11 -16.99 -6.28
CA ILE A 7 1.87 -16.73 -5.53
C ILE A 7 1.92 -15.36 -4.87
N THR A 8 3.04 -15.04 -4.22
CA THR A 8 3.24 -13.73 -3.59
C THR A 8 3.31 -12.62 -4.65
N GLY A 9 3.98 -12.88 -5.77
CA GLY A 9 4.07 -11.95 -6.90
C GLY A 9 2.68 -11.60 -7.45
N ASP A 10 1.83 -12.60 -7.68
CA ASP A 10 0.45 -12.38 -8.14
C ASP A 10 -0.36 -11.56 -7.12
N ILE A 11 -0.22 -11.87 -5.84
CA ILE A 11 -0.95 -11.15 -4.79
C ILE A 11 -0.47 -9.71 -4.67
N VAL A 12 0.84 -9.47 -4.66
CA VAL A 12 1.40 -8.11 -4.65
C VAL A 12 0.95 -7.34 -5.89
N HIS A 13 0.99 -7.97 -7.08
CA HIS A 13 0.50 -7.37 -8.29
C HIS A 13 -0.98 -6.98 -8.19
N LEU A 14 -1.85 -7.88 -7.75
CA LEU A 14 -3.28 -7.62 -7.61
C LEU A 14 -3.61 -6.59 -6.52
N GLN A 15 -2.92 -6.65 -5.36
CA GLN A 15 -3.22 -5.77 -4.24
C GLN A 15 -2.58 -4.38 -4.35
N PHE A 16 -1.43 -4.25 -5.02
CA PHE A 16 -0.74 -2.96 -5.17
C PHE A 16 -0.85 -2.41 -6.59
N ALA A 17 -0.39 -3.11 -7.61
CA ALA A 17 -0.36 -2.56 -8.96
C ALA A 17 -1.76 -2.28 -9.52
N HIS A 18 -2.78 -3.07 -9.16
CA HIS A 18 -4.15 -2.82 -9.61
C HIS A 18 -4.98 -1.94 -8.66
N LYS A 19 -4.67 -1.94 -7.36
CA LYS A 19 -5.47 -1.15 -6.39
C LYS A 19 -4.93 0.25 -6.12
N MET A 20 -3.63 0.47 -6.23
CA MET A 20 -3.07 1.82 -6.03
C MET A 20 -3.58 2.88 -7.02
N PRO A 21 -3.80 2.58 -8.31
CA PRO A 21 -4.49 3.51 -9.20
C PRO A 21 -5.90 3.88 -8.72
N LEU A 22 -6.68 2.91 -8.20
CA LEU A 22 -8.00 3.19 -7.64
C LEU A 22 -7.94 4.09 -6.39
N VAL A 23 -6.88 3.97 -5.61
CA VAL A 23 -6.62 4.87 -4.47
C VAL A 23 -6.31 6.28 -4.95
N ALA A 24 -5.54 6.42 -6.02
CA ALA A 24 -5.28 7.72 -6.66
C ALA A 24 -6.56 8.34 -7.22
N ASP A 25 -7.42 7.54 -7.85
CA ASP A 25 -8.72 7.98 -8.37
C ASP A 25 -9.64 8.49 -7.23
N GLN A 26 -9.65 7.86 -6.07
CA GLN A 26 -10.43 8.34 -4.92
C GLN A 26 -10.00 9.73 -4.46
N ILE A 27 -8.69 10.02 -4.48
CA ILE A 27 -8.17 11.34 -4.14
C ILE A 27 -8.57 12.34 -5.23
N ALA A 28 -8.47 11.92 -6.49
CA ALA A 28 -8.86 12.74 -7.64
C ALA A 28 -10.35 13.08 -7.60
N ASP A 29 -11.22 12.11 -7.39
CA ASP A 29 -12.66 12.28 -7.25
C ASP A 29 -13.01 13.23 -6.08
N TYR A 30 -12.30 13.10 -4.97
CA TYR A 30 -12.46 14.03 -3.85
C TYR A 30 -12.09 15.46 -4.26
N CYS A 31 -10.94 15.65 -4.90
CA CYS A 31 -10.52 16.98 -5.39
C CYS A 31 -11.52 17.57 -6.38
N ASP A 32 -12.00 16.76 -7.32
CA ASP A 32 -12.98 17.18 -8.32
C ASP A 32 -14.32 17.58 -7.66
N SER A 33 -14.79 16.82 -6.68
CA SER A 33 -15.98 17.15 -5.90
C SER A 33 -15.87 18.48 -5.14
N ARG A 34 -14.64 18.95 -4.91
CA ARG A 34 -14.31 20.22 -4.27
C ARG A 34 -13.98 21.32 -5.29
N ASN A 35 -14.14 21.03 -6.58
CA ASN A 35 -13.81 21.94 -7.69
C ASN A 35 -12.31 22.32 -7.74
N TYR A 36 -11.43 21.41 -7.32
CA TYR A 36 -9.98 21.55 -7.46
C TYR A 36 -9.50 20.80 -8.70
N ALA A 37 -8.66 21.44 -9.50
CA ALA A 37 -8.04 20.81 -10.65
C ALA A 37 -7.07 19.70 -10.20
N VAL A 38 -7.25 18.50 -10.74
CA VAL A 38 -6.34 17.39 -10.50
C VAL A 38 -5.22 17.42 -11.54
N ASN A 39 -3.98 17.37 -11.07
CA ASN A 39 -2.81 17.26 -11.93
C ASN A 39 -2.08 15.96 -11.62
N TYR A 40 -1.96 15.08 -12.61
CA TYR A 40 -1.19 13.84 -12.51
C TYR A 40 0.23 14.09 -13.01
N PRO A 41 1.22 14.22 -12.13
CA PRO A 41 2.61 14.34 -12.55
C PRO A 41 3.09 13.04 -13.20
N ALA A 42 4.05 13.15 -14.11
CA ALA A 42 4.68 11.96 -14.66
C ALA A 42 5.39 11.17 -13.55
N THR A 43 5.08 9.88 -13.46
CA THR A 43 5.80 8.98 -12.54
C THR A 43 7.14 8.60 -13.16
N PRO A 44 8.27 8.87 -12.50
CA PRO A 44 9.57 8.43 -13.01
C PRO A 44 9.63 6.91 -13.08
N LYS A 45 10.29 6.38 -14.10
CA LYS A 45 10.55 4.95 -14.16
C LYS A 45 11.56 4.57 -13.08
N ASP A 46 11.21 3.58 -12.29
CA ASP A 46 12.14 2.92 -11.40
C ASP A 46 12.90 1.82 -12.17
N TYR A 47 14.20 1.97 -12.30
CA TYR A 47 15.10 1.00 -12.92
C TYR A 47 15.93 0.24 -11.89
N THR A 48 15.51 0.25 -10.63
CA THR A 48 16.24 -0.40 -9.55
C THR A 48 16.22 -1.91 -9.74
N ASP A 49 17.40 -2.49 -9.86
CA ASP A 49 17.58 -3.94 -9.78
C ASP A 49 17.64 -4.37 -8.32
N TYR A 50 16.61 -5.10 -7.88
CA TYR A 50 16.56 -5.66 -6.54
C TYR A 50 17.30 -6.99 -6.49
N SER A 51 18.17 -7.16 -5.50
CA SER A 51 19.03 -8.36 -5.36
C SER A 51 18.28 -9.53 -4.74
N ASN A 52 17.26 -9.24 -3.93
CA ASN A 52 16.48 -10.24 -3.21
C ASN A 52 15.06 -9.75 -2.90
N THR A 53 14.23 -10.67 -2.42
CA THR A 53 12.83 -10.39 -2.09
C THR A 53 12.67 -9.38 -0.95
N LYS A 54 13.58 -9.40 0.03
CA LYS A 54 13.53 -8.47 1.16
C LYS A 54 13.62 -7.01 0.70
N GLU A 55 14.55 -6.70 -0.18
CA GLU A 55 14.73 -5.33 -0.72
C GLU A 55 13.45 -4.79 -1.39
N VAL A 56 12.71 -5.67 -2.08
CA VAL A 56 11.43 -5.29 -2.69
C VAL A 56 10.39 -4.90 -1.63
N PHE A 57 10.25 -5.74 -0.59
CA PHE A 57 9.27 -5.47 0.47
C PHE A 57 9.67 -4.30 1.36
N ASP A 58 10.95 -4.12 1.64
CA ASP A 58 11.48 -2.93 2.32
C ASP A 58 11.13 -1.66 1.55
N LYS A 59 11.27 -1.70 0.22
CA LYS A 59 10.95 -0.55 -0.63
C LYS A 59 9.45 -0.26 -0.70
N LEU A 60 8.62 -1.29 -0.76
CA LEU A 60 7.16 -1.13 -0.69
C LEU A 60 6.74 -0.54 0.66
N LEU A 61 7.33 -1.00 1.76
CA LEU A 61 7.08 -0.45 3.09
C LEU A 61 7.50 1.01 3.18
N GLU A 62 8.67 1.37 2.66
CA GLU A 62 9.15 2.76 2.59
C GLU A 62 8.14 3.67 1.89
N TYR A 63 7.61 3.24 0.73
CA TYR A 63 6.59 4.00 0.00
C TYR A 63 5.29 4.15 0.79
N MET A 64 4.85 3.11 1.49
CA MET A 64 3.64 3.18 2.32
C MET A 64 3.81 4.15 3.49
N LEU A 65 4.94 4.11 4.18
CA LEU A 65 5.25 5.02 5.29
C LEU A 65 5.38 6.47 4.82
N ASP A 66 5.98 6.69 3.65
CA ASP A 66 6.08 8.05 3.08
C ASP A 66 4.70 8.59 2.70
N LEU A 67 3.82 7.76 2.11
CA LEU A 67 2.46 8.15 1.79
C LEU A 67 1.65 8.49 3.05
N GLU A 68 1.80 7.72 4.13
CA GLU A 68 1.18 8.03 5.43
C GLU A 68 1.66 9.38 5.96
N LYS A 69 2.96 9.63 5.91
CA LYS A 69 3.57 10.89 6.35
C LYS A 69 3.05 12.07 5.53
N GLN A 70 3.01 11.94 4.20
CA GLN A 70 2.51 12.99 3.32
C GLN A 70 1.02 13.27 3.59
N THR A 71 0.22 12.22 3.77
CA THR A 71 -1.20 12.35 4.15
C THR A 71 -1.36 13.10 5.48
N GLY A 72 -0.56 12.76 6.49
CA GLY A 72 -0.53 13.46 7.77
C GLY A 72 -0.21 14.95 7.63
N ASN A 73 0.78 15.30 6.81
CA ASN A 73 1.13 16.69 6.55
C ASN A 73 -0.03 17.49 5.92
N VAL A 74 -0.75 16.89 4.98
CA VAL A 74 -1.92 17.54 4.36
C VAL A 74 -3.08 17.64 5.36
N MET A 75 -3.24 16.67 6.26
CA MET A 75 -4.23 16.75 7.35
C MET A 75 -3.95 17.92 8.29
N GLU A 76 -2.68 18.16 8.65
CA GLU A 76 -2.30 19.32 9.47
C GLU A 76 -2.63 20.64 8.77
N LEU A 77 -2.37 20.74 7.47
CA LEU A 77 -2.75 21.91 6.67
C LEU A 77 -4.27 22.10 6.65
N ALA A 78 -5.03 21.06 6.40
CA ALA A 78 -6.50 21.11 6.40
C ALA A 78 -7.04 21.56 7.77
N LEU A 79 -6.41 21.14 8.85
CA LEU A 79 -6.77 21.54 10.20
C LEU A 79 -6.47 23.04 10.44
N ALA A 80 -5.30 23.52 9.99
CA ALA A 80 -4.90 24.92 10.09
C ALA A 80 -5.86 25.85 9.32
N GLU A 81 -6.27 25.43 8.13
CA GLU A 81 -7.23 26.14 7.27
C GLU A 81 -8.71 25.94 7.70
N ARG A 82 -8.95 25.16 8.77
CA ARG A 82 -10.29 24.79 9.26
C ARG A 82 -11.15 24.04 8.24
N ASP A 83 -10.53 23.39 7.26
CA ASP A 83 -11.22 22.52 6.30
C ASP A 83 -11.49 21.14 6.91
N LYS A 84 -12.60 21.07 7.65
CA LYS A 84 -13.04 19.84 8.33
C LYS A 84 -13.39 18.71 7.36
N MET A 85 -13.79 19.05 6.15
CA MET A 85 -14.17 18.03 5.14
C MET A 85 -12.94 17.34 4.60
N THR A 86 -11.90 18.10 4.22
CA THR A 86 -10.61 17.54 3.80
C THR A 86 -9.96 16.76 4.93
N TYR A 87 -9.97 17.29 6.15
CA TYR A 87 -9.45 16.58 7.32
C TYR A 87 -10.14 15.23 7.50
N LYS A 88 -11.48 15.19 7.46
CA LYS A 88 -12.24 13.94 7.62
C LYS A 88 -11.95 12.95 6.50
N PHE A 89 -11.94 13.39 5.25
CA PHE A 89 -11.61 12.53 4.11
C PHE A 89 -10.24 11.89 4.27
N LEU A 90 -9.22 12.69 4.59
CA LEU A 90 -7.85 12.21 4.76
C LEU A 90 -7.69 11.32 6.00
N ASN A 91 -8.45 11.56 7.06
CA ASN A 91 -8.45 10.67 8.22
C ASN A 91 -8.98 9.27 7.87
N ASP A 92 -10.10 9.20 7.15
CA ASP A 92 -10.67 7.93 6.71
C ASP A 92 -9.72 7.22 5.72
N PHE A 93 -9.05 7.98 4.84
CA PHE A 93 -8.03 7.50 3.93
C PHE A 93 -6.81 6.92 4.68
N LEU A 94 -6.29 7.66 5.67
CA LEU A 94 -5.14 7.25 6.47
C LEU A 94 -5.42 5.97 7.27
N MET A 95 -6.63 5.81 7.80
CA MET A 95 -7.03 4.58 8.49
C MET A 95 -6.96 3.37 7.57
N GLY A 96 -7.43 3.49 6.33
CA GLY A 96 -7.34 2.43 5.33
C GLY A 96 -5.90 2.13 4.92
N LEU A 97 -5.08 3.17 4.71
CA LEU A 97 -3.68 3.05 4.36
C LEU A 97 -2.87 2.33 5.46
N ASN A 98 -3.12 2.67 6.72
CA ASN A 98 -2.45 2.05 7.88
C ASN A 98 -2.63 0.53 7.94
N GLU A 99 -3.77 -0.01 7.49
CA GLU A 99 -3.96 -1.46 7.43
C GLU A 99 -3.02 -2.12 6.39
N TYR A 100 -2.75 -1.45 5.27
CA TYR A 100 -1.77 -1.93 4.28
C TYR A 100 -0.34 -1.82 4.81
N THR A 101 -0.02 -0.73 5.50
CA THR A 101 1.29 -0.56 6.15
C THR A 101 1.54 -1.66 7.18
N LYS A 102 0.56 -1.98 8.03
CA LYS A 102 0.65 -3.10 8.98
C LYS A 102 0.88 -4.44 8.27
N MET A 103 0.22 -4.67 7.15
CA MET A 103 0.43 -5.86 6.34
C MET A 103 1.87 -5.91 5.83
N MET A 104 2.41 -4.81 5.29
CA MET A 104 3.80 -4.75 4.81
C MET A 104 4.81 -4.95 5.94
N LEU A 105 4.60 -4.33 7.09
CA LEU A 105 5.43 -4.56 8.28
C LEU A 105 5.47 -6.04 8.65
N SER A 106 4.31 -6.71 8.65
CA SER A 106 4.24 -8.14 8.95
C SER A 106 4.95 -9.00 7.92
N PHE A 107 4.99 -8.58 6.65
CA PHE A 107 5.77 -9.27 5.61
C PHE A 107 7.27 -9.09 5.79
N VAL A 108 7.72 -7.88 6.05
CA VAL A 108 9.14 -7.60 6.29
C VAL A 108 9.63 -8.40 7.49
N ASP A 109 8.89 -8.38 8.61
CA ASP A 109 9.20 -9.15 9.82
C ASP A 109 9.23 -10.67 9.53
N TYR A 110 8.25 -11.18 8.78
CA TYR A 110 8.22 -12.57 8.38
C TYR A 110 9.44 -12.97 7.53
N ILE A 111 9.84 -12.12 6.58
CA ILE A 111 10.99 -12.33 5.73
C ILE A 111 12.29 -12.30 6.55
N GLU A 112 12.42 -11.36 7.48
CA GLU A 112 13.58 -11.26 8.37
C GLU A 112 13.72 -12.50 9.25
N THR A 113 12.61 -13.01 9.76
CA THR A 113 12.59 -14.16 10.66
C THR A 113 12.87 -15.49 9.93
N ASN A 114 12.38 -15.66 8.70
CA ASN A 114 12.41 -16.94 7.99
C ASN A 114 13.49 -17.02 6.88
N GLY A 115 14.16 -15.90 6.58
CA GLY A 115 15.16 -15.78 5.55
C GLY A 115 14.58 -15.46 4.16
N TYR A 116 15.47 -15.15 3.23
CA TYR A 116 15.13 -14.68 1.88
C TYR A 116 16.00 -15.30 0.79
N THR A 117 16.59 -16.47 1.07
CA THR A 117 17.29 -17.25 0.04
C THR A 117 16.28 -17.85 -0.96
N PRO A 118 16.70 -18.27 -2.16
CA PRO A 118 15.82 -18.91 -3.13
C PRO A 118 15.09 -20.16 -2.59
N LYS A 119 15.67 -20.85 -1.62
CA LYS A 119 15.03 -21.98 -0.93
C LYS A 119 13.96 -21.49 0.05
N ASP A 120 14.28 -20.48 0.82
CA ASP A 120 13.36 -19.86 1.79
C ASP A 120 12.18 -19.23 1.07
N ASN A 121 12.40 -18.57 -0.07
CA ASN A 121 11.37 -17.95 -0.89
C ASN A 121 10.26 -18.93 -1.30
N ARG A 122 10.57 -20.19 -1.61
CA ARG A 122 9.54 -21.20 -1.97
C ARG A 122 8.66 -21.57 -0.78
N MET A 123 9.24 -21.74 0.38
CA MET A 123 8.50 -22.05 1.61
C MET A 123 7.67 -20.84 2.04
N MET A 124 8.25 -19.66 1.90
CA MET A 124 7.66 -18.39 2.25
C MET A 124 6.48 -18.05 1.34
N ASP A 125 6.56 -18.30 0.03
CA ASP A 125 5.50 -18.05 -0.93
C ASP A 125 4.19 -18.74 -0.54
N TYR A 126 4.26 -19.98 -0.06
CA TYR A 126 3.11 -20.71 0.43
C TYR A 126 2.57 -20.20 1.77
N SER A 127 3.47 -19.79 2.65
CA SER A 127 3.10 -19.25 3.97
C SER A 127 2.48 -17.85 3.88
N ILE A 128 3.00 -17.01 3.00
CA ILE A 128 2.43 -15.68 2.70
C ILE A 128 1.02 -15.82 2.14
N LYS A 129 0.76 -16.79 1.28
CA LYS A 129 -0.61 -17.07 0.80
C LYS A 129 -1.58 -17.32 1.96
N LYS A 130 -1.18 -18.15 2.93
CA LYS A 130 -2.01 -18.41 4.13
C LYS A 130 -2.20 -17.15 4.98
N PHE A 131 -1.13 -16.39 5.17
CA PHE A 131 -1.18 -15.13 5.90
C PHE A 131 -2.14 -14.14 5.25
N LEU A 132 -2.02 -13.91 3.96
CA LEU A 132 -2.87 -12.99 3.22
C LEU A 132 -4.33 -13.40 3.20
N LYS A 133 -4.60 -14.71 3.09
CA LYS A 133 -5.97 -15.23 3.19
C LYS A 133 -6.56 -14.87 4.56
N LYS A 134 -5.83 -15.15 5.64
CA LYS A 134 -6.27 -14.87 7.01
C LYS A 134 -6.43 -13.37 7.26
N TRP A 135 -5.48 -12.56 6.77
CA TRP A 135 -5.56 -11.10 6.87
C TRP A 135 -6.77 -10.55 6.10
N GLY A 136 -6.98 -10.99 4.86
CA GLY A 136 -8.14 -10.59 4.06
C GLY A 136 -9.49 -11.00 4.64
N GLU A 137 -9.54 -12.05 5.47
CA GLU A 137 -10.75 -12.47 6.18
C GLU A 137 -11.05 -11.59 7.40
N ASN A 138 -10.02 -11.04 8.05
CA ASN A 138 -10.11 -10.38 9.35
C ASN A 138 -9.84 -8.86 9.30
N SER A 139 -9.47 -8.28 8.15
CA SER A 139 -9.09 -6.87 8.10
C SER A 139 -10.28 -5.96 7.82
N ASP A 140 -10.35 -4.84 8.57
CA ASP A 140 -11.29 -3.74 8.31
C ASP A 140 -10.99 -3.00 7.00
N ALA A 141 -9.80 -3.20 6.41
CA ALA A 141 -9.42 -2.68 5.10
C ALA A 141 -10.35 -3.15 3.96
N LYS A 142 -11.07 -4.28 4.12
CA LYS A 142 -12.15 -4.69 3.21
C LYS A 142 -13.19 -3.59 2.98
N GLY A 143 -13.48 -2.78 4.00
CA GLY A 143 -14.46 -1.72 3.92
C GLY A 143 -13.97 -0.49 3.15
N PHE A 144 -12.68 -0.19 3.18
CA PHE A 144 -12.13 1.02 2.59
C PHE A 144 -11.88 0.89 1.08
N PHE A 145 -11.23 -0.19 0.65
CA PHE A 145 -10.87 -0.39 -0.76
C PHE A 145 -11.91 -1.18 -1.57
N ASN A 146 -12.94 -1.73 -0.94
CA ASN A 146 -14.08 -2.39 -1.61
C ASN A 146 -15.36 -1.54 -1.61
N ARG A 147 -15.31 -0.30 -1.14
CA ARG A 147 -16.44 0.61 -1.34
C ARG A 147 -16.50 0.95 -2.82
N HIS A 148 -17.41 0.31 -3.52
CA HIS A 148 -17.91 0.81 -4.77
C HIS A 148 -18.66 2.11 -4.45
N TRP A 149 -18.10 3.21 -4.88
CA TRP A 149 -18.76 4.51 -4.89
C TRP A 149 -19.73 4.57 -6.07
#